data_f74e7cf6d9e4099a8f43983d80b52301
#
_entry.id   f74e7cf6d9e4099a8f43983d80b52301
#
_cell.length_a   1.000
_cell.length_b   1.000
_cell.length_c   1.000
_cell.angle_alpha   90.00
_cell.angle_beta   90.00
_cell.angle_gamma   90.00
#
_symmetry.space_group_name_H-M   'P 1'
#
loop_
_entity.id
_entity.type
_entity.pdbx_description
1 polymer ?
#
loop_
_entity_poly.entity_id
_entity_poly.type
_entity_poly.pdbx_seq_one_letter_code
_entity_poly.pdbx_strand_id
1 'polypeptide(L)'
;MDNLKEFFSPDFGDTLLRFALCYLVTWIIVKFLYFKKAKRRDFFFTFMIISVAIFFLVYLMMGMDRGKATMGVGLGLFGIFSIMRYRTDAMPVREMTYLFVVVCLSVVHAMADALGVNAAGVLVGTPLLELLVIDLIVIASIIIFEHSLKVQASKLVQYDRIDLIKPERREELIADLEARLGIKVVSVRVGAVDFLRDMTVLRVYYEGNDSGDVKNMLKIKNSDYASV
;
A
#
# COMPACT_ATOMS: atom_id res chain seq x y z
N MET A 1 8.11 43.96 -0.65
CA MET A 1 8.48 42.52 -0.49
C MET A 1 8.76 42.13 0.95
N ASP A 2 9.01 43.10 1.82
CA ASP A 2 9.38 42.84 3.22
C ASP A 2 8.18 42.40 4.12
N ASN A 3 6.98 42.85 3.80
CA ASN A 3 5.78 42.52 4.56
C ASN A 3 5.34 41.05 4.45
N LEU A 4 5.81 40.29 3.45
CA LEU A 4 5.54 38.87 3.30
C LEU A 4 6.46 38.01 4.19
N LYS A 5 7.63 38.50 4.56
CA LYS A 5 8.58 37.79 5.44
C LYS A 5 8.13 37.78 6.91
N GLU A 6 7.30 38.77 7.32
CA GLU A 6 6.71 38.80 8.67
C GLU A 6 5.58 37.78 8.86
N PHE A 7 4.93 37.33 7.77
CA PHE A 7 3.84 36.37 7.83
C PHE A 7 4.29 34.91 7.87
N PHE A 8 5.50 34.60 7.43
CA PHE A 8 6.03 33.25 7.39
C PHE A 8 7.17 33.09 8.37
N SER A 9 7.20 31.97 9.10
CA SER A 9 8.34 31.62 9.96
C SER A 9 9.63 31.56 9.13
N PRO A 10 10.80 31.94 9.65
CA PRO A 10 12.05 31.92 8.91
C PRO A 10 12.41 30.52 8.36
N ASP A 11 11.90 29.47 9.00
CA ASP A 11 12.13 28.06 8.64
C ASP A 11 11.12 27.51 7.60
N PHE A 12 10.15 28.34 7.18
CA PHE A 12 9.09 27.89 6.26
C PHE A 12 9.64 27.44 4.91
N GLY A 13 10.68 28.10 4.40
CA GLY A 13 11.35 27.72 3.15
C GLY A 13 11.97 26.33 3.21
N ASP A 14 12.62 26.02 4.31
CA ASP A 14 13.23 24.70 4.54
C ASP A 14 12.16 23.60 4.71
N THR A 15 11.09 23.91 5.41
CA THR A 15 9.92 23.02 5.50
C THR A 15 9.31 22.72 4.14
N LEU A 16 9.20 23.72 3.28
CA LEU A 16 8.63 23.56 1.94
C LEU A 16 9.53 22.71 1.04
N LEU A 17 10.84 22.84 1.20
CA LEU A 17 11.82 22.01 0.50
C LEU A 17 11.72 20.54 0.93
N ARG A 18 11.59 20.25 2.23
CA ARG A 18 11.38 18.89 2.76
C ARG A 18 10.04 18.31 2.31
N PHE A 19 8.99 19.13 2.31
CA PHE A 19 7.70 18.73 1.77
C PHE A 19 7.81 18.33 0.29
N ALA A 20 8.48 19.16 -0.52
CA ALA A 20 8.68 18.87 -1.93
C ALA A 20 9.46 17.57 -2.14
N LEU A 21 10.49 17.31 -1.34
CA LEU A 21 11.27 16.07 -1.36
C LEU A 21 10.41 14.88 -0.97
N CYS A 22 9.69 14.95 0.14
CA CYS A 22 8.75 13.93 0.59
C CYS A 22 7.70 13.60 -0.49
N TYR A 23 7.10 14.63 -1.09
CA TYR A 23 6.10 14.48 -2.13
C TYR A 23 6.67 13.82 -3.38
N LEU A 24 7.87 14.20 -3.79
CA LEU A 24 8.57 13.63 -4.95
C LEU A 24 8.89 12.14 -4.71
N VAL A 25 9.44 11.80 -3.55
CA VAL A 25 9.77 10.41 -3.18
C VAL A 25 8.49 9.56 -3.12
N THR A 26 7.46 10.05 -2.46
CA THR A 26 6.15 9.38 -2.40
C THR A 26 5.59 9.17 -3.81
N TRP A 27 5.66 10.17 -4.67
CA TRP A 27 5.21 10.07 -6.06
C TRP A 27 6.00 9.01 -6.84
N ILE A 28 7.32 8.95 -6.68
CA ILE A 28 8.16 7.91 -7.29
C ILE A 28 7.73 6.52 -6.84
N ILE A 29 7.59 6.30 -5.54
CA ILE A 29 7.17 5.01 -4.96
C ILE A 29 5.79 4.62 -5.51
N VAL A 30 4.81 5.52 -5.41
CA VAL A 30 3.43 5.21 -5.78
C VAL A 30 3.28 5.05 -7.29
N LYS A 31 3.93 5.88 -8.12
CA LYS A 31 3.82 5.81 -9.57
C LYS A 31 4.59 4.64 -10.18
N PHE A 32 5.86 4.47 -9.81
CA PHE A 32 6.73 3.48 -10.47
C PHE A 32 6.63 2.09 -9.85
N LEU A 33 6.49 1.98 -8.54
CA LEU A 33 6.45 0.69 -7.87
C LEU A 33 5.02 0.16 -7.75
N TYR A 34 4.09 0.96 -7.22
CA TYR A 34 2.73 0.53 -6.99
C TYR A 34 1.87 0.55 -8.28
N PHE A 35 1.74 1.71 -8.93
CA PHE A 35 0.81 1.88 -10.05
C PHE A 35 1.16 1.03 -11.27
N LYS A 36 2.44 0.83 -11.55
CA LYS A 36 2.90 -0.02 -12.66
C LYS A 36 2.39 -1.46 -12.55
N LYS A 37 2.21 -1.97 -11.32
CA LYS A 37 1.77 -3.34 -11.06
C LYS A 37 0.28 -3.45 -10.72
N ALA A 38 -0.25 -2.55 -9.91
CA ALA A 38 -1.62 -2.63 -9.39
C ALA A 38 -2.66 -1.96 -10.31
N LYS A 39 -2.27 -0.96 -11.12
CA LYS A 39 -3.12 -0.18 -12.03
C LYS A 39 -4.39 0.44 -11.41
N ARG A 40 -4.46 0.53 -10.07
CA ARG A 40 -5.64 1.04 -9.32
C ARG A 40 -5.49 2.53 -9.05
N ARG A 41 -6.28 3.35 -9.73
CA ARG A 41 -6.22 4.82 -9.63
C ARG A 41 -6.69 5.34 -8.28
N ASP A 42 -7.66 4.68 -7.66
CA ASP A 42 -8.23 5.09 -6.37
C ASP A 42 -7.18 5.12 -5.27
N PHE A 43 -6.34 4.09 -5.18
CA PHE A 43 -5.26 4.03 -4.20
C PHE A 43 -4.12 4.98 -4.51
N PHE A 44 -3.82 5.24 -5.79
CA PHE A 44 -2.84 6.25 -6.17
C PHE A 44 -3.22 7.61 -5.60
N PHE A 45 -4.46 8.04 -5.85
CA PHE A 45 -4.98 9.30 -5.32
C PHE A 45 -4.94 9.33 -3.80
N THR A 46 -5.40 8.25 -3.15
CA THR A 46 -5.45 8.16 -1.69
C THR A 46 -4.07 8.30 -1.06
N PHE A 47 -3.06 7.59 -1.58
CA PHE A 47 -1.69 7.65 -1.06
C PHE A 47 -1.07 9.05 -1.17
N MET A 48 -1.29 9.72 -2.31
CA MET A 48 -0.77 11.07 -2.52
C MET A 48 -1.42 12.09 -1.56
N ILE A 49 -2.74 12.04 -1.40
CA ILE A 49 -3.45 12.96 -0.50
C ILE A 49 -3.12 12.68 0.97
N ILE A 50 -3.02 11.42 1.36
CA ILE A 50 -2.64 11.06 2.74
C ILE A 50 -1.22 11.55 3.06
N SER A 51 -0.26 11.43 2.13
CA SER A 51 1.09 11.95 2.33
C SER A 51 1.08 13.44 2.65
N VAL A 52 0.34 14.23 1.87
CA VAL A 52 0.22 15.68 2.09
C VAL A 52 -0.44 15.98 3.43
N ALA A 53 -1.56 15.31 3.73
CA ALA A 53 -2.31 15.54 4.96
C ALA A 53 -1.49 15.20 6.22
N ILE A 54 -0.80 14.07 6.22
CA ILE A 54 0.04 13.64 7.35
C ILE A 54 1.24 14.56 7.53
N PHE A 55 1.91 14.95 6.45
CA PHE A 55 3.03 15.87 6.54
C PHE A 55 2.65 17.18 7.25
N PHE A 56 1.61 17.84 6.78
CA PHE A 56 1.18 19.11 7.38
C PHE A 56 0.58 18.95 8.77
N LEU A 57 -0.13 17.85 9.04
CA LEU A 57 -0.64 17.56 10.37
C LEU A 57 0.50 17.45 11.38
N VAL A 58 1.52 16.66 11.06
CA VAL A 58 2.67 16.45 11.96
C VAL A 58 3.46 17.75 12.10
N TYR A 59 3.70 18.48 10.99
CA TYR A 59 4.38 19.77 11.02
C TYR A 59 3.70 20.78 11.94
N LEU A 60 2.38 20.92 11.84
CA LEU A 60 1.61 21.84 12.73
C LEU A 60 1.63 21.39 14.19
N MET A 61 1.54 20.08 14.44
CA MET A 61 1.63 19.54 15.80
C MET A 61 3.00 19.81 16.44
N MET A 62 4.09 19.69 15.67
CA MET A 62 5.45 19.97 16.14
C MET A 62 5.66 21.45 16.49
N GLY A 63 4.93 22.36 15.85
CA GLY A 63 4.98 23.80 16.12
C GLY A 63 4.39 24.23 17.47
N MET A 64 3.52 23.39 18.08
CA MET A 64 2.78 23.77 19.31
C MET A 64 3.55 23.53 20.62
N ASP A 65 4.35 22.49 20.73
CA ASP A 65 5.20 22.21 21.94
C ASP A 65 6.00 20.93 21.71
N ARG A 66 7.28 21.02 21.44
CA ARG A 66 8.11 19.83 21.06
C ARG A 66 8.09 18.69 22.07
N GLY A 67 8.01 18.99 23.37
CA GLY A 67 8.02 17.98 24.43
C GLY A 67 6.72 17.16 24.52
N LYS A 68 5.57 17.77 24.23
CA LYS A 68 4.24 17.13 24.26
C LYS A 68 3.81 16.61 22.89
N ALA A 69 4.34 17.20 21.82
CA ALA A 69 3.99 16.90 20.45
C ALA A 69 4.34 15.46 20.05
N THR A 70 5.50 14.96 20.47
CA THR A 70 5.96 13.60 20.11
C THR A 70 4.98 12.52 20.57
N MET A 71 4.43 12.64 21.77
CA MET A 71 3.41 11.71 22.28
C MET A 71 2.08 11.87 21.53
N GLY A 72 1.70 13.12 21.20
CA GLY A 72 0.48 13.43 20.45
C GLY A 72 0.52 12.91 19.00
N VAL A 73 1.65 13.05 18.32
CA VAL A 73 1.86 12.51 16.96
C VAL A 73 1.70 10.99 16.96
N GLY A 74 2.32 10.29 17.91
CA GLY A 74 2.18 8.83 18.02
C GLY A 74 0.73 8.39 18.22
N LEU A 75 0.01 9.02 19.14
CA LEU A 75 -1.41 8.73 19.39
C LEU A 75 -2.30 9.09 18.20
N GLY A 76 -2.05 10.23 17.54
CA GLY A 76 -2.79 10.66 16.35
C GLY A 76 -2.63 9.70 15.19
N LEU A 77 -1.41 9.24 14.88
CA LEU A 77 -1.14 8.23 13.86
C LEU A 77 -1.80 6.90 14.19
N PHE A 78 -1.72 6.46 15.46
CA PHE A 78 -2.38 5.24 15.89
C PHE A 78 -3.90 5.32 15.71
N GLY A 79 -4.50 6.48 15.99
CA GLY A 79 -5.91 6.75 15.74
C GLY A 79 -6.29 6.63 14.26
N ILE A 80 -5.49 7.21 13.36
CA ILE A 80 -5.72 7.12 11.90
C ILE A 80 -5.64 5.67 11.41
N PHE A 81 -4.64 4.90 11.84
CA PHE A 81 -4.52 3.49 11.49
C PHE A 81 -5.67 2.65 12.06
N SER A 82 -6.13 2.96 13.26
CA SER A 82 -7.28 2.29 13.88
C SER A 82 -8.55 2.50 13.05
N ILE A 83 -8.84 3.73 12.63
CA ILE A 83 -10.02 4.05 11.81
C ILE A 83 -9.95 3.35 10.44
N MET A 84 -8.76 3.30 9.81
CA MET A 84 -8.61 2.63 8.53
C MET A 84 -8.77 1.11 8.60
N ARG A 85 -8.51 0.50 9.74
CA ARG A 85 -8.71 -0.93 9.96
C ARG A 85 -10.19 -1.34 10.02
N TYR A 86 -11.08 -0.44 10.41
CA TYR A 86 -12.53 -0.72 10.59
C TYR A 86 -13.36 -0.54 9.30
N ARG A 87 -12.75 -0.43 8.12
CA ARG A 87 -13.52 -0.40 6.86
C ARG A 87 -14.23 -1.73 6.65
N THR A 88 -15.45 -1.66 6.14
CA THR A 88 -16.32 -2.79 5.82
C THR A 88 -15.73 -3.77 4.80
N ASP A 89 -14.81 -3.30 3.94
CA ASP A 89 -14.04 -4.14 3.02
C ASP A 89 -12.57 -4.18 3.48
N ALA A 90 -12.05 -5.36 3.75
CA ALA A 90 -10.66 -5.56 4.11
C ALA A 90 -9.74 -5.05 2.98
N MET A 91 -8.89 -4.05 3.31
CA MET A 91 -7.89 -3.57 2.37
C MET A 91 -6.89 -4.71 2.09
N PRO A 92 -6.55 -4.98 0.82
CA PRO A 92 -5.53 -5.99 0.51
C PRO A 92 -4.21 -5.65 1.21
N VAL A 93 -3.49 -6.68 1.65
CA VAL A 93 -2.27 -6.54 2.46
C VAL A 93 -1.22 -5.66 1.80
N ARG A 94 -1.09 -5.74 0.49
CA ARG A 94 -0.13 -4.96 -0.29
C ARG A 94 -0.41 -3.45 -0.21
N GLU A 95 -1.65 -3.05 -0.43
CA GLU A 95 -2.07 -1.65 -0.34
C GLU A 95 -1.89 -1.10 1.06
N MET A 96 -2.13 -1.93 2.08
CA MET A 96 -1.89 -1.56 3.47
C MET A 96 -0.40 -1.30 3.75
N THR A 97 0.50 -2.10 3.16
CA THR A 97 1.95 -1.91 3.29
C THR A 97 2.41 -0.60 2.64
N TYR A 98 1.95 -0.31 1.42
CA TYR A 98 2.28 0.96 0.75
C TYR A 98 1.76 2.16 1.52
N LEU A 99 0.54 2.09 2.04
CA LEU A 99 -0.02 3.12 2.88
C LEU A 99 0.85 3.39 4.11
N PHE A 100 1.27 2.33 4.81
CA PHE A 100 2.13 2.43 5.98
C PHE A 100 3.45 3.11 5.65
N VAL A 101 4.11 2.70 4.55
CA VAL A 101 5.37 3.31 4.11
C VAL A 101 5.19 4.80 3.80
N VAL A 102 4.13 5.17 3.07
CA VAL A 102 3.85 6.56 2.73
C VAL A 102 3.64 7.41 3.98
N VAL A 103 2.88 6.91 4.95
CA VAL A 103 2.66 7.61 6.22
C VAL A 103 3.96 7.75 7.01
N CYS A 104 4.76 6.69 7.14
CA CYS A 104 6.05 6.74 7.83
C CYS A 104 7.01 7.75 7.19
N LEU A 105 7.13 7.76 5.87
CA LEU A 105 7.97 8.72 5.16
C LEU A 105 7.49 10.17 5.40
N SER A 106 6.19 10.41 5.33
CA SER A 106 5.63 11.74 5.58
C SER A 106 5.92 12.23 7.00
N VAL A 107 5.85 11.33 8.00
CA VAL A 107 6.19 11.65 9.39
C VAL A 107 7.67 11.97 9.54
N VAL A 108 8.55 11.13 8.98
CA VAL A 108 10.01 11.32 9.07
C VAL A 108 10.41 12.68 8.49
N HIS A 109 9.90 13.03 7.31
CA HIS A 109 10.20 14.31 6.68
C HIS A 109 9.59 15.51 7.41
N ALA A 110 8.42 15.37 8.02
CA ALA A 110 7.79 16.42 8.79
C ALA A 110 8.46 16.65 10.16
N MET A 111 9.01 15.60 10.76
CA MET A 111 9.71 15.66 12.05
C MET A 111 11.19 16.04 11.92
N ALA A 112 11.75 16.00 10.72
CA ALA A 112 13.14 16.38 10.47
C ALA A 112 13.36 17.83 10.86
N ASP A 113 14.37 18.09 11.70
CA ASP A 113 14.71 19.45 12.13
C ASP A 113 15.47 20.23 11.05
N ALA A 114 15.23 21.54 11.00
CA ALA A 114 15.99 22.44 10.15
C ALA A 114 17.49 22.38 10.49
N LEU A 115 18.33 22.36 9.47
CA LEU A 115 19.76 22.40 9.64
C LEU A 115 20.16 23.76 10.24
N GLY A 116 20.58 23.76 11.48
CA GLY A 116 21.07 24.92 12.20
C GLY A 116 22.48 24.73 12.71
N VAL A 117 23.12 25.82 13.08
CA VAL A 117 24.41 25.78 13.79
C VAL A 117 24.14 26.26 15.21
N ASN A 118 24.49 25.44 16.21
CA ASN A 118 24.36 25.87 17.59
C ASN A 118 25.41 26.91 17.98
N ALA A 119 25.29 27.53 19.16
CA ALA A 119 26.22 28.54 19.68
C ALA A 119 27.67 28.03 19.79
N ALA A 120 27.90 26.72 19.73
CA ALA A 120 29.21 26.07 19.73
C ALA A 120 29.76 25.82 18.31
N GLY A 121 29.08 26.26 17.25
CA GLY A 121 29.49 26.02 15.87
C GLY A 121 29.27 24.61 15.34
N VAL A 122 28.52 23.79 16.05
CA VAL A 122 28.20 22.40 15.67
C VAL A 122 26.89 22.38 14.86
N LEU A 123 26.91 21.70 13.72
CA LEU A 123 25.69 21.45 12.93
C LEU A 123 24.69 20.63 13.75
N VAL A 124 23.50 21.18 13.92
CA VAL A 124 22.38 20.55 14.62
C VAL A 124 21.20 20.48 13.66
N GLY A 125 20.53 19.36 13.64
CA GLY A 125 19.41 19.09 12.75
C GLY A 125 19.67 17.85 11.88
N THR A 126 18.64 17.41 11.15
CA THR A 126 18.77 16.33 10.19
C THR A 126 19.21 16.86 8.83
N PRO A 127 20.44 16.59 8.38
CA PRO A 127 20.85 17.03 7.06
C PRO A 127 19.98 16.37 5.98
N LEU A 128 19.66 17.13 4.93
CA LEU A 128 18.92 16.62 3.76
C LEU A 128 19.51 15.34 3.18
N LEU A 129 20.83 15.15 3.35
CA LEU A 129 21.54 13.97 2.89
C LEU A 129 21.12 12.73 3.67
N GLU A 130 20.88 12.83 4.97
CA GLU A 130 20.36 11.71 5.79
C GLU A 130 18.96 11.31 5.34
N LEU A 131 18.08 12.29 5.07
CA LEU A 131 16.75 12.01 4.54
C LEU A 131 16.81 11.29 3.19
N LEU A 132 17.68 11.75 2.28
CA LEU A 132 17.88 11.08 0.99
C LEU A 132 18.37 9.64 1.14
N VAL A 133 19.27 9.38 2.10
CA VAL A 133 19.75 8.01 2.36
C VAL A 133 18.61 7.13 2.90
N ILE A 134 17.78 7.64 3.81
CA ILE A 134 16.60 6.92 4.31
C ILE A 134 15.65 6.58 3.18
N ASP A 135 15.34 7.57 2.33
CA ASP A 135 14.47 7.38 1.17
C ASP A 135 15.00 6.34 0.21
N LEU A 136 16.30 6.39 -0.06
CA LEU A 136 16.96 5.42 -0.95
C LEU A 136 16.90 4.00 -0.38
N ILE A 137 17.11 3.83 0.93
CA ILE A 137 17.01 2.54 1.60
C ILE A 137 15.59 2.00 1.50
N VAL A 138 14.57 2.84 1.73
CA VAL A 138 13.15 2.45 1.65
C VAL A 138 12.80 2.04 0.22
N ILE A 139 13.16 2.86 -0.77
CA ILE A 139 12.92 2.56 -2.19
C ILE A 139 13.62 1.25 -2.59
N ALA A 140 14.89 1.08 -2.24
CA ALA A 140 15.65 -0.12 -2.54
C ALA A 140 15.03 -1.36 -1.90
N SER A 141 14.60 -1.28 -0.64
CA SER A 141 13.92 -2.37 0.06
C SER A 141 12.63 -2.77 -0.66
N ILE A 142 11.79 -1.80 -1.03
CA ILE A 142 10.55 -2.08 -1.75
C ILE A 142 10.86 -2.75 -3.10
N ILE A 143 11.84 -2.25 -3.85
CA ILE A 143 12.22 -2.82 -5.15
C ILE A 143 12.68 -4.27 -4.99
N ILE A 144 13.54 -4.56 -4.03
CA ILE A 144 14.08 -5.90 -3.77
C ILE A 144 12.93 -6.87 -3.45
N PHE A 145 12.08 -6.53 -2.48
CA PHE A 145 10.97 -7.39 -2.09
C PHE A 145 9.89 -7.51 -3.16
N GLU A 146 9.57 -6.42 -3.86
CA GLU A 146 8.59 -6.41 -4.94
C GLU A 146 9.06 -7.23 -6.15
N HIS A 147 10.37 -7.27 -6.41
CA HIS A 147 10.93 -8.07 -7.50
C HIS A 147 11.06 -9.55 -7.12
N SER A 148 11.36 -9.83 -5.86
CA SER A 148 11.47 -11.20 -5.34
C SER A 148 10.12 -11.93 -5.28
N LEU A 149 9.03 -11.21 -5.01
CA LEU A 149 7.70 -11.77 -4.90
C LEU A 149 6.97 -11.73 -6.25
N LYS A 150 7.14 -12.77 -7.06
CA LYS A 150 6.30 -13.00 -8.25
C LYS A 150 4.91 -13.44 -7.80
N VAL A 151 3.97 -12.51 -7.71
CA VAL A 151 2.56 -12.84 -7.49
C VAL A 151 2.01 -13.37 -8.80
N GLN A 152 1.70 -14.66 -8.86
CA GLN A 152 1.02 -15.25 -10.01
C GLN A 152 -0.40 -14.70 -10.08
N ALA A 153 -0.81 -14.31 -11.29
CA ALA A 153 -2.19 -13.91 -11.53
C ALA A 153 -3.13 -15.06 -11.19
N SER A 154 -4.17 -14.79 -10.43
CA SER A 154 -5.14 -15.81 -10.03
C SER A 154 -6.57 -15.29 -10.18
N LYS A 155 -7.47 -16.18 -10.59
CA LYS A 155 -8.92 -15.94 -10.64
C LYS A 155 -9.66 -16.94 -9.78
N LEU A 156 -10.74 -16.48 -9.14
CA LEU A 156 -11.70 -17.37 -8.51
C LEU A 156 -12.74 -17.75 -9.58
N VAL A 157 -12.93 -19.03 -9.76
CA VAL A 157 -13.87 -19.60 -10.72
C VAL A 157 -14.83 -20.52 -9.97
N GLN A 158 -16.12 -20.32 -10.20
CA GLN A 158 -17.14 -21.25 -9.74
C GLN A 158 -17.29 -22.34 -10.82
N TYR A 159 -17.07 -23.58 -10.43
CA TYR A 159 -16.95 -24.71 -11.34
C TYR A 159 -17.98 -25.76 -11.08
N ASP A 160 -18.61 -26.25 -12.13
CA ASP A 160 -19.80 -27.11 -12.14
C ASP A 160 -19.52 -28.63 -12.25
N ARG A 161 -18.25 -29.03 -12.46
CA ARG A 161 -17.88 -30.45 -12.62
C ARG A 161 -17.07 -30.94 -11.45
N ILE A 162 -17.75 -31.37 -10.38
CA ILE A 162 -17.10 -31.85 -9.16
C ILE A 162 -16.33 -33.16 -9.40
N ASP A 163 -16.73 -33.96 -10.37
CA ASP A 163 -16.07 -35.21 -10.70
C ASP A 163 -14.62 -35.04 -11.15
N LEU A 164 -14.27 -33.85 -11.72
CA LEU A 164 -12.92 -33.53 -12.20
C LEU A 164 -11.99 -32.98 -11.11
N ILE A 165 -12.48 -32.64 -9.91
CA ILE A 165 -11.63 -32.11 -8.84
C ILE A 165 -10.74 -33.16 -8.16
N LYS A 166 -10.96 -34.45 -8.46
CA LYS A 166 -10.16 -35.53 -7.93
C LYS A 166 -8.70 -35.43 -8.35
N PRO A 167 -7.73 -35.73 -7.47
CA PRO A 167 -6.31 -35.63 -7.79
C PRO A 167 -5.90 -36.39 -9.05
N GLU A 168 -6.56 -37.53 -9.31
CA GLU A 168 -6.28 -38.43 -10.43
C GLU A 168 -6.67 -37.81 -11.79
N ARG A 169 -7.65 -36.89 -11.80
CA ARG A 169 -8.19 -36.25 -12.99
C ARG A 169 -7.75 -34.78 -13.14
N ARG A 170 -6.67 -34.41 -12.47
CA ARG A 170 -6.20 -33.02 -12.44
C ARG A 170 -5.83 -32.46 -13.81
N GLU A 171 -5.29 -33.28 -14.69
CA GLU A 171 -4.93 -32.88 -16.05
C GLU A 171 -6.18 -32.56 -16.88
N GLU A 172 -7.24 -33.36 -16.75
CA GLU A 172 -8.52 -33.11 -17.40
C GLU A 172 -9.18 -31.83 -16.89
N LEU A 173 -9.10 -31.57 -15.58
CA LEU A 173 -9.58 -30.33 -14.99
C LEU A 173 -8.86 -29.11 -15.58
N ILE A 174 -7.55 -29.17 -15.70
CA ILE A 174 -6.75 -28.08 -16.27
C ILE A 174 -7.13 -27.86 -17.75
N ALA A 175 -7.23 -28.92 -18.54
CA ALA A 175 -7.61 -28.84 -19.94
C ALA A 175 -9.03 -28.25 -20.13
N ASP A 176 -10.00 -28.65 -19.32
CA ASP A 176 -11.36 -28.09 -19.37
C ASP A 176 -11.38 -26.61 -18.99
N LEU A 177 -10.60 -26.21 -17.96
CA LEU A 177 -10.46 -24.82 -17.58
C LEU A 177 -9.77 -23.96 -18.63
N GLU A 178 -8.73 -24.46 -19.28
CA GLU A 178 -8.06 -23.77 -20.38
C GLU A 178 -8.99 -23.58 -21.58
N ALA A 179 -9.75 -24.63 -21.92
CA ALA A 179 -10.72 -24.56 -23.02
C ALA A 179 -11.84 -23.54 -22.77
N ARG A 180 -12.36 -23.47 -21.52
CA ARG A 180 -13.45 -22.55 -21.16
C ARG A 180 -13.01 -21.12 -20.91
N LEU A 181 -11.83 -20.91 -20.29
CA LEU A 181 -11.33 -19.60 -19.92
C LEU A 181 -10.48 -18.94 -21.02
N GLY A 182 -9.98 -19.71 -21.98
CA GLY A 182 -9.08 -19.22 -23.04
C GLY A 182 -7.75 -18.69 -22.51
N ILE A 183 -7.29 -19.15 -21.33
CA ILE A 183 -6.06 -18.74 -20.68
C ILE A 183 -5.22 -19.96 -20.34
N LYS A 184 -3.90 -19.82 -20.37
CA LYS A 184 -2.99 -20.90 -20.00
C LYS A 184 -2.91 -21.04 -18.48
N VAL A 185 -3.34 -22.18 -17.96
CA VAL A 185 -3.43 -22.47 -16.52
C VAL A 185 -2.11 -23.05 -16.02
N VAL A 186 -1.54 -22.46 -14.99
CA VAL A 186 -0.31 -22.93 -14.34
C VAL A 186 -0.63 -23.91 -13.22
N SER A 187 -1.60 -23.57 -12.38
CA SER A 187 -2.03 -24.45 -11.28
C SER A 187 -3.44 -24.12 -10.83
N VAL A 188 -4.09 -25.09 -10.21
CA VAL A 188 -5.45 -24.97 -9.68
C VAL A 188 -5.43 -25.38 -8.21
N ARG A 189 -6.09 -24.61 -7.35
CA ARG A 189 -6.39 -24.98 -5.97
C ARG A 189 -7.89 -25.13 -5.81
N VAL A 190 -8.31 -26.28 -5.30
CA VAL A 190 -9.71 -26.55 -4.95
C VAL A 190 -10.00 -25.90 -3.61
N GLY A 191 -11.06 -25.07 -3.56
CA GLY A 191 -11.55 -24.42 -2.37
C GLY A 191 -12.77 -25.16 -1.78
N ALA A 192 -13.80 -24.39 -1.41
CA ALA A 192 -15.05 -24.95 -0.89
C ALA A 192 -15.78 -25.80 -1.95
N VAL A 193 -16.32 -26.92 -1.53
CA VAL A 193 -17.10 -27.85 -2.37
C VAL A 193 -18.52 -27.90 -1.82
N ASP A 194 -19.51 -27.68 -2.68
CA ASP A 194 -20.93 -27.78 -2.37
C ASP A 194 -21.52 -28.99 -3.12
N PHE A 195 -21.70 -30.07 -2.42
CA PHE A 195 -22.27 -31.32 -2.98
C PHE A 195 -23.77 -31.24 -3.26
N LEU A 196 -24.47 -30.28 -2.64
CA LEU A 196 -25.91 -30.12 -2.87
C LEU A 196 -26.20 -29.42 -4.20
N ARG A 197 -25.28 -28.52 -4.63
CA ARG A 197 -25.41 -27.77 -5.87
C ARG A 197 -24.48 -28.25 -6.97
N ASP A 198 -23.73 -29.30 -6.76
CA ASP A 198 -22.69 -29.83 -7.66
C ASP A 198 -21.71 -28.73 -8.13
N MET A 199 -21.25 -27.89 -7.17
CA MET A 199 -20.38 -26.76 -7.48
C MET A 199 -19.16 -26.74 -6.55
N THR A 200 -18.05 -26.24 -7.10
CA THR A 200 -16.85 -25.97 -6.32
C THR A 200 -16.26 -24.60 -6.69
N VAL A 201 -15.57 -23.99 -5.73
CA VAL A 201 -14.82 -22.76 -5.96
C VAL A 201 -13.37 -23.13 -6.19
N LEU A 202 -12.88 -22.81 -7.38
CA LEU A 202 -11.49 -23.03 -7.77
C LEU A 202 -10.73 -21.72 -7.77
N ARG A 203 -9.50 -21.72 -7.26
CA ARG A 203 -8.54 -20.66 -7.50
C ARG A 203 -7.59 -21.11 -8.60
N VAL A 204 -7.76 -20.51 -9.76
CA VAL A 204 -6.99 -20.80 -10.97
C VAL A 204 -5.83 -19.81 -11.07
N TYR A 205 -4.60 -20.31 -11.09
CA TYR A 205 -3.38 -19.53 -11.35
C TYR A 205 -3.03 -19.68 -12.82
N TYR A 206 -2.80 -18.54 -13.51
CA TYR A 206 -2.59 -18.53 -14.96
C TYR A 206 -1.39 -17.66 -15.35
N GLU A 207 -0.86 -17.91 -16.56
CA GLU A 207 0.18 -17.07 -17.17
C GLU A 207 -0.48 -15.81 -17.73
N GLY A 208 -0.16 -14.65 -17.14
CA GLY A 208 -0.65 -13.36 -17.62
C GLY A 208 -0.51 -12.26 -16.58
N ASN A 209 -0.62 -11.02 -17.01
CA ASN A 209 -0.76 -9.90 -16.10
C ASN A 209 -2.20 -9.88 -15.58
N ASP A 210 -2.36 -9.92 -14.27
CA ASP A 210 -3.64 -9.63 -13.64
C ASP A 210 -4.00 -8.17 -13.99
N SER A 211 -4.88 -8.02 -14.97
CA SER A 211 -5.51 -6.72 -15.23
C SER A 211 -6.53 -6.53 -14.11
N GLY A 212 -6.11 -5.98 -12.97
CA GLY A 212 -6.89 -5.83 -11.73
C GLY A 212 -8.24 -5.10 -11.83
N ASP A 213 -8.79 -4.96 -13.03
CA ASP A 213 -10.03 -4.22 -13.32
C ASP A 213 -11.31 -5.05 -13.11
N VAL A 214 -11.22 -6.37 -13.06
CA VAL A 214 -12.39 -7.20 -12.75
C VAL A 214 -12.30 -7.61 -11.30
N LYS A 215 -13.01 -6.89 -10.42
CA LYS A 215 -13.27 -7.37 -9.06
C LYS A 215 -13.89 -8.76 -9.20
N ASN A 216 -13.27 -9.76 -8.59
CA ASN A 216 -13.90 -11.07 -8.40
C ASN A 216 -15.20 -10.85 -7.59
N MET A 217 -16.28 -10.57 -8.29
CA MET A 217 -17.58 -10.27 -7.68
C MET A 217 -18.30 -11.51 -7.14
N LEU A 218 -17.68 -12.69 -7.20
CA LEU A 218 -18.12 -13.82 -6.44
C LEU A 218 -17.90 -13.51 -4.94
N LYS A 219 -18.75 -12.64 -4.39
CA LYS A 219 -18.97 -12.52 -2.96
C LYS A 219 -19.69 -13.77 -2.50
N ILE A 220 -18.99 -14.88 -2.42
CA ILE A 220 -19.42 -16.00 -1.62
C ILE A 220 -19.30 -15.50 -0.19
N LYS A 221 -20.43 -15.09 0.39
CA LYS A 221 -20.50 -14.77 1.80
C LYS A 221 -20.05 -16.00 2.56
N ASN A 222 -19.02 -15.89 3.38
CA ASN A 222 -18.65 -16.96 4.34
C ASN A 222 -19.83 -17.37 5.23
N SER A 223 -20.87 -16.53 5.37
CA SER A 223 -22.12 -16.85 6.05
C SER A 223 -22.92 -17.97 5.40
N ASP A 224 -22.74 -18.23 4.10
CA ASP A 224 -23.50 -19.27 3.40
C ASP A 224 -22.93 -20.66 3.64
N TYR A 225 -21.73 -20.75 4.22
CA TYR A 225 -21.05 -22.00 4.59
C TYR A 225 -20.89 -22.20 6.12
N ALA A 226 -21.29 -21.23 6.93
CA ALA A 226 -21.13 -21.28 8.39
C ALA A 226 -22.34 -21.88 9.11
N SER A 227 -23.32 -22.44 8.39
CA SER A 227 -24.52 -23.05 8.95
C SER A 227 -24.56 -24.58 8.73
N VAL A 228 -23.45 -25.26 9.02
CA VAL A 228 -23.42 -26.70 9.24
C VAL A 228 -22.63 -27.00 10.51
#